data_777be7a50f833595d6f402e1dd2a827e
#
_entry.id   777be7a50f833595d6f402e1dd2a827e
#
_cell.length_a   1.000
_cell.length_b   1.000
_cell.length_c   1.000
_cell.angle_alpha   90.00
_cell.angle_beta   90.00
_cell.angle_gamma   90.00
#
_symmetry.space_group_name_H-M   'P 1'
#
loop_
_entity.id
_entity.type
_entity.pdbx_description
1 polymer ?
#
loop_
_entity_poly.entity_id
_entity_poly.type
_entity_poly.pdbx_seq_one_letter_code
_entity_poly.pdbx_strand_id
1 'polypeptide(L)'
;MHDFVYVTRKSAKPVRDELIQIIHEVQNLVEDYFTFQFRPVGSSSMNMITFDQKSNIGFDFDFDLGINDEEENYSPDEIRNIMRNAIDQVAPRYGYKHCEDSTRVLTIKKVNIFNSTIEHSCDFALVYNCEDEIQQYIRFNKKNGNYTWEYQSKGFKNLNNKIVWLKQNRLWGELQDYYIDKKNRNNNPDKHSRSILAESINEMYQKKRG
;
A
#
# COMPACT_ATOMS: atom_id res chain seq x y z
N MET A 1 1.63 24.42 1.96
CA MET A 1 2.96 23.80 1.79
C MET A 1 3.03 22.65 2.76
N HIS A 2 3.29 21.45 2.28
CA HIS A 2 3.41 20.24 3.10
C HIS A 2 4.69 20.26 3.93
N ASP A 3 4.72 19.43 4.96
CA ASP A 3 5.88 19.24 5.84
C ASP A 3 6.04 17.74 6.16
N PHE A 4 6.31 16.98 5.10
CA PHE A 4 6.52 15.55 5.22
C PHE A 4 7.87 15.24 5.86
N VAL A 5 7.84 14.36 6.85
CA VAL A 5 9.03 13.79 7.50
C VAL A 5 8.92 12.27 7.52
N TYR A 6 10.07 11.59 7.66
CA TYR A 6 10.09 10.14 7.79
C TYR A 6 9.63 9.69 9.17
N VAL A 7 8.79 8.64 9.18
CA VAL A 7 8.44 7.92 10.40
C VAL A 7 9.61 7.06 10.84
N THR A 8 9.99 7.15 12.11
CA THR A 8 11.08 6.32 12.65
C THR A 8 10.69 4.84 12.66
N ARG A 9 11.67 3.95 12.51
CA ARG A 9 11.43 2.50 12.64
C ARG A 9 10.81 2.13 14.00
N LYS A 10 11.21 2.84 15.05
CA LYS A 10 10.69 2.64 16.42
C LYS A 10 9.21 2.95 16.48
N SER A 11 8.75 3.99 15.80
CA SER A 11 7.33 4.39 15.76
C SER A 11 6.51 3.51 14.81
N ALA A 12 7.08 3.12 13.66
CA ALA A 12 6.37 2.33 12.67
C ALA A 12 6.24 0.83 13.05
N LYS A 13 7.22 0.27 13.78
CA LYS A 13 7.27 -1.17 14.08
C LYS A 13 6.04 -1.68 14.85
N PRO A 14 5.60 -1.06 15.96
CA PRO A 14 4.44 -1.56 16.69
C PRO A 14 3.17 -1.59 15.85
N VAL A 15 2.95 -0.54 15.03
CA VAL A 15 1.80 -0.45 14.13
C VAL A 15 1.86 -1.53 13.04
N ARG A 16 3.03 -1.73 12.45
CA ARG A 16 3.22 -2.79 11.45
C ARG A 16 2.95 -4.16 12.04
N ASP A 17 3.46 -4.44 13.24
CA ASP A 17 3.28 -5.73 13.89
C ASP A 17 1.79 -5.98 14.23
N GLU A 18 1.04 -4.95 14.66
CA GLU A 18 -0.41 -4.98 14.86
C GLU A 18 -1.15 -5.26 13.53
N LEU A 19 -0.78 -4.59 12.44
CA LEU A 19 -1.37 -4.82 11.12
C LEU A 19 -1.12 -6.23 10.60
N ILE A 20 0.07 -6.79 10.83
CA ILE A 20 0.39 -8.17 10.49
C ILE A 20 -0.49 -9.14 11.29
N GLN A 21 -0.73 -8.87 12.56
CA GLN A 21 -1.65 -9.68 13.38
C GLN A 21 -3.07 -9.66 12.83
N ILE A 22 -3.57 -8.48 12.42
CA ILE A 22 -4.87 -8.33 11.75
C ILE A 22 -4.92 -9.19 10.49
N ILE A 23 -3.87 -9.12 9.64
CA ILE A 23 -3.80 -9.89 8.40
C ILE A 23 -3.86 -11.40 8.69
N HIS A 24 -3.14 -11.90 9.70
CA HIS A 24 -3.18 -13.32 10.08
C HIS A 24 -4.57 -13.76 10.55
N GLU A 25 -5.27 -12.93 11.31
CA GLU A 25 -6.64 -13.25 11.70
C GLU A 25 -7.61 -13.23 10.53
N VAL A 26 -7.41 -12.33 9.56
CA VAL A 26 -8.17 -12.31 8.31
C VAL A 26 -7.89 -13.58 7.49
N GLN A 27 -6.62 -14.04 7.41
CA GLN A 27 -6.28 -15.30 6.74
C GLN A 27 -7.08 -16.48 7.30
N ASN A 28 -7.18 -16.59 8.62
CA ASN A 28 -7.93 -17.65 9.28
C ASN A 28 -9.45 -17.58 9.00
N LEU A 29 -10.00 -16.39 8.79
CA LEU A 29 -11.44 -16.22 8.49
C LEU A 29 -11.81 -16.56 7.05
N VAL A 30 -10.86 -16.50 6.13
CA VAL A 30 -11.11 -16.71 4.70
C VAL A 30 -10.59 -18.04 4.18
N GLU A 31 -9.91 -18.85 5.00
CA GLU A 31 -9.24 -20.09 4.60
C GLU A 31 -10.16 -21.13 3.96
N ASP A 32 -11.45 -21.14 4.33
CA ASP A 32 -12.46 -22.03 3.73
C ASP A 32 -12.89 -21.58 2.31
N TYR A 33 -12.56 -20.36 1.89
CA TYR A 33 -12.87 -19.83 0.56
C TYR A 33 -11.66 -19.93 -0.35
N PHE A 34 -10.58 -19.25 0.02
CA PHE A 34 -9.30 -19.22 -0.68
C PHE A 34 -8.18 -18.86 0.31
N THR A 35 -6.95 -19.07 -0.09
CA THR A 35 -5.79 -18.60 0.70
C THR A 35 -5.20 -17.34 0.10
N PHE A 36 -4.38 -16.62 0.87
CA PHE A 36 -3.61 -15.51 0.34
C PHE A 36 -2.27 -15.35 1.07
N GLN A 37 -1.30 -14.80 0.37
CA GLN A 37 -0.03 -14.35 0.92
C GLN A 37 -0.05 -12.82 1.02
N PHE A 38 0.74 -12.25 1.91
CA PHE A 38 0.85 -10.80 2.02
C PHE A 38 2.30 -10.33 1.98
N ARG A 39 2.49 -9.12 1.46
CA ARG A 39 3.78 -8.45 1.49
C ARG A 39 3.61 -6.94 1.64
N PRO A 40 4.46 -6.25 2.43
CA PRO A 40 4.49 -4.80 2.42
C PRO A 40 4.98 -4.30 1.06
N VAL A 41 4.39 -3.21 0.56
CA VAL A 41 4.75 -2.59 -0.73
C VAL A 41 4.98 -1.09 -0.58
N GLY A 42 5.43 -0.43 -1.65
CA GLY A 42 5.64 1.01 -1.66
C GLY A 42 6.65 1.47 -0.60
N SER A 43 6.35 2.59 0.06
CA SER A 43 7.19 3.17 1.10
C SER A 43 7.32 2.26 2.33
N SER A 44 6.31 1.45 2.61
CA SER A 44 6.26 0.50 3.73
C SER A 44 7.35 -0.57 3.63
N SER A 45 7.58 -1.12 2.42
CA SER A 45 8.61 -2.14 2.17
C SER A 45 10.05 -1.60 2.25
N MET A 46 10.22 -0.28 2.15
CA MET A 46 11.52 0.38 2.04
C MET A 46 11.93 1.14 3.31
N ASN A 47 11.13 1.12 4.36
CA ASN A 47 11.27 1.96 5.55
C ASN A 47 11.32 3.46 5.19
N MET A 48 10.50 3.86 4.23
CA MET A 48 10.38 5.24 3.74
C MET A 48 8.97 5.82 4.01
N ILE A 49 8.29 5.30 5.02
CA ILE A 49 6.98 5.80 5.46
C ILE A 49 7.14 7.25 5.91
N THR A 50 6.23 8.10 5.46
CA THR A 50 6.24 9.53 5.77
C THR A 50 4.88 9.96 6.31
N PHE A 51 4.87 11.03 7.11
CA PHE A 51 3.65 11.74 7.48
C PHE A 51 3.85 13.25 7.35
N ASP A 52 2.76 13.97 7.10
CA ASP A 52 2.76 15.42 6.99
C ASP A 52 2.46 16.04 8.35
N GLN A 53 3.44 16.72 8.95
CA GLN A 53 3.31 17.36 10.27
C GLN A 53 2.26 18.48 10.32
N LYS A 54 1.85 18.98 9.14
CA LYS A 54 0.83 20.04 9.00
C LYS A 54 -0.56 19.51 8.67
N SER A 55 -0.73 18.19 8.61
CA SER A 55 -2.03 17.57 8.34
C SER A 55 -2.55 16.80 9.56
N ASN A 56 -3.86 16.54 9.55
CA ASN A 56 -4.50 15.65 10.51
C ASN A 56 -4.48 14.17 10.07
N ILE A 57 -3.71 13.87 9.02
CA ILE A 57 -3.55 12.53 8.45
C ILE A 57 -2.20 12.00 8.92
N GLY A 58 -2.21 10.88 9.59
CA GLY A 58 -1.01 10.19 10.03
C GLY A 58 -0.25 9.54 8.88
N PHE A 59 0.37 8.41 9.16
CA PHE A 59 1.15 7.70 8.16
C PHE A 59 0.43 6.44 7.68
N ASP A 60 0.79 6.00 6.48
CA ASP A 60 0.13 4.91 5.79
C ASP A 60 1.04 3.68 5.66
N PHE A 61 0.44 2.51 5.79
CA PHE A 61 1.01 1.24 5.37
C PHE A 61 0.29 0.74 4.13
N ASP A 62 1.05 0.12 3.24
CA ASP A 62 0.54 -0.54 2.04
C ASP A 62 0.91 -2.01 2.06
N PHE A 63 -0.06 -2.89 1.82
CA PHE A 63 0.15 -4.32 1.63
C PHE A 63 -0.52 -4.81 0.35
N ASP A 64 0.21 -5.61 -0.41
CA ASP A 64 -0.40 -6.48 -1.41
C ASP A 64 -0.82 -7.78 -0.72
N LEU A 65 -2.07 -8.18 -0.94
CA LEU A 65 -2.64 -9.46 -0.54
C LEU A 65 -2.79 -10.32 -1.80
N GLY A 66 -1.84 -11.24 -2.00
CA GLY A 66 -1.78 -12.11 -3.17
C GLY A 66 -2.75 -13.26 -3.03
N ILE A 67 -3.90 -13.15 -3.69
CA ILE A 67 -4.97 -14.15 -3.67
C ILE A 67 -4.51 -15.42 -4.39
N ASN A 68 -4.79 -16.56 -3.77
CA ASN A 68 -4.57 -17.88 -4.31
C ASN A 68 -5.92 -18.62 -4.38
N ASP A 69 -6.59 -18.48 -5.51
CA ASP A 69 -7.82 -19.16 -5.91
C ASP A 69 -7.51 -19.91 -7.23
N GLU A 70 -6.79 -21.03 -7.11
CA GLU A 70 -6.21 -21.77 -8.25
C GLU A 70 -7.29 -22.30 -9.20
N GLU A 71 -8.48 -22.57 -8.68
CA GLU A 71 -9.60 -23.10 -9.47
C GLU A 71 -10.53 -22.00 -10.01
N GLU A 72 -10.19 -20.73 -9.78
CA GLU A 72 -11.00 -19.56 -10.16
C GLU A 72 -12.47 -19.66 -9.70
N ASN A 73 -12.67 -20.18 -8.47
CA ASN A 73 -14.01 -20.42 -7.93
C ASN A 73 -14.76 -19.12 -7.59
N TYR A 74 -14.02 -18.00 -7.42
CA TYR A 74 -14.59 -16.74 -6.98
C TYR A 74 -14.32 -15.61 -7.97
N SER A 75 -15.36 -14.86 -8.29
CA SER A 75 -15.25 -13.63 -9.07
C SER A 75 -14.52 -12.53 -8.27
N PRO A 76 -13.98 -11.49 -8.94
CA PRO A 76 -13.38 -10.34 -8.26
C PRO A 76 -14.30 -9.65 -7.26
N ASP A 77 -15.62 -9.59 -7.54
CA ASP A 77 -16.62 -9.04 -6.64
C ASP A 77 -16.77 -9.89 -5.37
N GLU A 78 -16.82 -11.21 -5.51
CA GLU A 78 -16.93 -12.15 -4.39
C GLU A 78 -15.66 -12.10 -3.52
N ILE A 79 -14.48 -12.19 -4.12
CA ILE A 79 -13.20 -12.05 -3.40
C ILE A 79 -13.17 -10.74 -2.61
N ARG A 80 -13.55 -9.63 -3.26
CA ARG A 80 -13.57 -8.31 -2.62
C ARG A 80 -14.50 -8.26 -1.42
N ASN A 81 -15.70 -8.80 -1.56
CA ASN A 81 -16.71 -8.84 -0.50
C ASN A 81 -16.28 -9.75 0.67
N ILE A 82 -15.75 -10.94 0.39
CA ILE A 82 -15.24 -11.86 1.41
C ILE A 82 -14.12 -11.18 2.21
N MET A 83 -13.14 -10.60 1.54
CA MET A 83 -12.02 -9.91 2.18
C MET A 83 -12.48 -8.72 3.01
N ARG A 84 -13.36 -7.87 2.47
CA ARG A 84 -13.90 -6.72 3.20
C ARG A 84 -14.63 -7.15 4.47
N ASN A 85 -15.51 -8.16 4.37
CA ASN A 85 -16.25 -8.67 5.51
C ASN A 85 -15.33 -9.25 6.59
N ALA A 86 -14.29 -9.98 6.19
CA ALA A 86 -13.31 -10.52 7.12
C ALA A 86 -12.51 -9.40 7.82
N ILE A 87 -12.06 -8.39 7.07
CA ILE A 87 -11.39 -7.21 7.63
C ILE A 87 -12.31 -6.47 8.61
N ASP A 88 -13.58 -6.28 8.27
CA ASP A 88 -14.58 -5.61 9.13
C ASP A 88 -14.89 -6.38 10.42
N GLN A 89 -14.69 -7.69 10.44
CA GLN A 89 -14.81 -8.49 11.65
C GLN A 89 -13.58 -8.37 12.58
N VAL A 90 -12.40 -8.19 12.00
CA VAL A 90 -11.13 -8.19 12.73
C VAL A 90 -10.70 -6.79 13.16
N ALA A 91 -10.61 -5.85 12.22
CA ALA A 91 -10.01 -4.54 12.42
C ALA A 91 -10.59 -3.74 13.60
N PRO A 92 -11.92 -3.74 13.86
CA PRO A 92 -12.49 -3.03 15.01
C PRO A 92 -11.99 -3.54 16.37
N ARG A 93 -11.60 -4.81 16.49
CA ARG A 93 -11.04 -5.36 17.73
C ARG A 93 -9.69 -4.74 18.10
N TYR A 94 -8.99 -4.19 17.09
CA TYR A 94 -7.72 -3.47 17.24
C TYR A 94 -7.90 -1.95 17.27
N GLY A 95 -9.15 -1.46 17.32
CA GLY A 95 -9.47 -0.02 17.39
C GLY A 95 -9.46 0.71 16.05
N TYR A 96 -9.43 -0.03 14.93
CA TYR A 96 -9.64 0.55 13.61
C TYR A 96 -11.12 0.73 13.30
N LYS A 97 -11.44 1.66 12.43
CA LYS A 97 -12.79 1.78 11.86
C LYS A 97 -13.06 0.68 10.84
N HIS A 98 -14.35 0.53 10.48
CA HIS A 98 -14.74 -0.33 9.37
C HIS A 98 -14.00 0.02 8.09
N CYS A 99 -13.80 -0.98 7.28
CA CYS A 99 -13.05 -0.91 6.04
C CYS A 99 -13.72 0.04 5.04
N GLU A 100 -12.99 1.04 4.59
CA GLU A 100 -13.38 1.86 3.46
C GLU A 100 -13.03 1.14 2.16
N ASP A 101 -14.00 1.06 1.26
CA ASP A 101 -13.84 0.42 -0.04
C ASP A 101 -13.62 1.48 -1.13
N SER A 102 -12.40 1.56 -1.63
CA SER A 102 -12.03 2.47 -2.71
C SER A 102 -11.97 1.75 -4.06
N THR A 103 -11.62 2.47 -5.11
CA THR A 103 -11.50 1.88 -6.46
C THR A 103 -10.49 0.73 -6.55
N ARG A 104 -9.43 0.73 -5.72
CA ARG A 104 -8.32 -0.23 -5.84
C ARG A 104 -7.95 -0.94 -4.56
N VAL A 105 -8.19 -0.32 -3.42
CA VAL A 105 -7.74 -0.83 -2.13
C VAL A 105 -8.89 -0.87 -1.14
N LEU A 106 -8.76 -1.76 -0.16
CA LEU A 106 -9.52 -1.77 1.07
C LEU A 106 -8.68 -1.05 2.12
N THR A 107 -9.25 -0.03 2.77
CA THR A 107 -8.50 0.82 3.70
C THR A 107 -9.08 0.74 5.10
N ILE A 108 -8.25 0.49 6.11
CA ILE A 108 -8.61 0.65 7.52
C ILE A 108 -7.88 1.84 8.12
N LYS A 109 -8.55 2.56 9.03
CA LYS A 109 -8.01 3.76 9.68
C LYS A 109 -8.13 3.70 11.18
N LYS A 110 -7.06 4.00 11.88
CA LYS A 110 -7.08 4.23 13.33
C LYS A 110 -7.25 5.72 13.58
N VAL A 111 -8.36 6.08 14.21
CA VAL A 111 -8.76 7.48 14.39
C VAL A 111 -8.70 7.84 15.87
N ASN A 112 -7.97 8.90 16.17
CA ASN A 112 -8.04 9.54 17.48
C ASN A 112 -9.26 10.45 17.52
N ILE A 113 -10.29 10.00 18.24
CA ILE A 113 -11.57 10.71 18.32
C ILE A 113 -11.44 12.04 19.07
N PHE A 114 -10.53 12.15 20.06
CA PHE A 114 -10.37 13.35 20.87
C PHE A 114 -9.79 14.51 20.05
N ASN A 115 -8.87 14.21 19.15
CA ASN A 115 -8.18 15.22 18.33
C ASN A 115 -8.73 15.30 16.91
N SER A 116 -9.70 14.45 16.54
CA SER A 116 -10.21 14.30 15.17
C SER A 116 -9.09 14.11 14.14
N THR A 117 -8.09 13.27 14.50
CA THR A 117 -6.94 12.98 13.64
C THR A 117 -6.92 11.50 13.25
N ILE A 118 -6.38 11.19 12.09
CA ILE A 118 -6.03 9.81 11.71
C ILE A 118 -4.62 9.56 12.23
N GLU A 119 -4.47 8.60 13.15
CA GLU A 119 -3.14 8.23 13.69
C GLU A 119 -2.31 7.51 12.60
N HIS A 120 -2.95 6.56 11.94
CA HIS A 120 -2.39 5.85 10.79
C HIS A 120 -3.49 5.12 10.04
N SER A 121 -3.18 4.74 8.80
CA SER A 121 -4.03 3.93 7.93
C SER A 121 -3.26 2.76 7.33
N CYS A 122 -4.02 1.82 6.77
CA CYS A 122 -3.46 0.71 6.04
C CYS A 122 -4.31 0.41 4.81
N ASP A 123 -3.65 0.38 3.67
CA ASP A 123 -4.23 0.03 2.38
C ASP A 123 -3.89 -1.43 2.02
N PHE A 124 -4.92 -2.20 1.69
CA PHE A 124 -4.81 -3.58 1.22
C PHE A 124 -5.21 -3.65 -0.25
N ALA A 125 -4.25 -3.92 -1.13
CA ALA A 125 -4.51 -4.20 -2.53
C ALA A 125 -4.68 -5.72 -2.71
N LEU A 126 -5.83 -6.15 -3.26
CA LEU A 126 -6.05 -7.54 -3.61
C LEU A 126 -5.44 -7.79 -4.99
N VAL A 127 -4.46 -8.68 -5.05
CA VAL A 127 -3.65 -8.89 -6.24
C VAL A 127 -3.58 -10.36 -6.63
N TYR A 128 -3.36 -10.62 -7.93
CA TYR A 128 -3.02 -11.91 -8.48
C TYR A 128 -1.63 -11.84 -9.10
N ASN A 129 -0.74 -12.72 -8.66
CA ASN A 129 0.61 -12.77 -9.18
C ASN A 129 0.64 -13.69 -10.40
N CYS A 130 0.77 -13.09 -11.59
CA CYS A 130 0.96 -13.81 -12.85
C CYS A 130 2.43 -14.19 -13.04
N GLU A 131 2.72 -14.97 -14.09
CA GLU A 131 4.08 -15.24 -14.55
C GLU A 131 4.81 -13.94 -14.95
N ASP A 132 6.15 -14.00 -15.06
CA ASP A 132 7.01 -12.89 -15.51
C ASP A 132 6.95 -11.60 -14.67
N GLU A 133 6.75 -11.70 -13.36
CA GLU A 133 6.62 -10.55 -12.45
C GLU A 133 5.44 -9.62 -12.81
N ILE A 134 4.52 -10.09 -13.65
CA ILE A 134 3.30 -9.37 -13.97
C ILE A 134 2.30 -9.57 -12.83
N GLN A 135 1.59 -8.50 -12.48
CA GLN A 135 0.60 -8.51 -11.41
C GLN A 135 -0.70 -7.90 -11.91
N GLN A 136 -1.79 -8.56 -11.57
CA GLN A 136 -3.13 -8.00 -11.68
C GLN A 136 -3.61 -7.56 -10.29
N TYR A 137 -4.54 -6.61 -10.25
CA TYR A 137 -5.21 -6.17 -9.03
C TYR A 137 -6.70 -6.02 -9.26
N ILE A 138 -7.49 -6.22 -8.23
CA ILE A 138 -8.93 -6.01 -8.28
C ILE A 138 -9.22 -4.52 -8.31
N ARG A 139 -9.96 -4.07 -9.32
CA ARG A 139 -10.35 -2.67 -9.50
C ARG A 139 -11.83 -2.52 -9.75
N PHE A 140 -12.45 -1.52 -9.12
CA PHE A 140 -13.82 -1.14 -9.41
C PHE A 140 -13.91 -0.45 -10.77
N ASN A 141 -14.69 -1.04 -11.67
CA ASN A 141 -14.99 -0.49 -12.98
C ASN A 141 -16.25 0.36 -12.88
N LYS A 142 -16.09 1.67 -12.81
CA LYS A 142 -17.21 2.63 -12.70
C LYS A 142 -18.20 2.55 -13.86
N LYS A 143 -17.76 2.14 -15.04
CA LYS A 143 -18.59 2.05 -16.24
C LYS A 143 -19.56 0.87 -16.16
N ASN A 144 -19.12 -0.25 -15.62
CA ASN A 144 -19.87 -1.50 -15.55
C ASN A 144 -20.49 -1.73 -14.16
N GLY A 145 -20.05 -0.98 -13.14
CA GLY A 145 -20.54 -1.13 -11.77
C GLY A 145 -20.07 -2.40 -11.06
N ASN A 146 -18.99 -3.01 -11.51
CA ASN A 146 -18.43 -4.25 -10.97
C ASN A 146 -16.92 -4.17 -10.78
N TYR A 147 -16.35 -5.14 -10.05
CA TYR A 147 -14.91 -5.31 -9.92
C TYR A 147 -14.37 -6.22 -11.01
N THR A 148 -13.16 -5.91 -11.49
CA THR A 148 -12.45 -6.68 -12.51
C THR A 148 -10.97 -6.82 -12.16
N TRP A 149 -10.32 -7.90 -12.63
CA TRP A 149 -8.88 -8.01 -12.62
C TRP A 149 -8.28 -7.11 -13.70
N GLU A 150 -7.38 -6.20 -13.30
CA GLU A 150 -6.67 -5.30 -14.21
C GLU A 150 -5.17 -5.39 -14.02
N TYR A 151 -4.43 -5.38 -15.11
CA TYR A 151 -2.96 -5.39 -15.08
C TYR A 151 -2.39 -4.12 -14.48
N GLN A 152 -1.33 -4.28 -13.70
CA GLN A 152 -0.57 -3.16 -13.18
C GLN A 152 0.07 -2.36 -14.31
N SER A 153 0.07 -1.03 -14.20
CA SER A 153 0.63 -0.16 -15.23
C SER A 153 2.14 -0.39 -15.42
N LYS A 154 2.61 -0.26 -16.68
CA LYS A 154 4.03 -0.47 -17.05
C LYS A 154 5.03 0.44 -16.31
N GLY A 155 4.58 1.54 -15.71
CA GLY A 155 5.45 2.48 -14.96
C GLY A 155 6.11 1.90 -13.71
N PHE A 156 5.61 0.77 -13.22
CA PHE A 156 6.18 0.04 -12.07
C PHE A 156 7.06 -1.14 -12.47
N LYS A 157 7.12 -1.46 -13.76
CA LYS A 157 7.99 -2.54 -14.27
C LYS A 157 9.46 -2.19 -14.02
N ASN A 158 10.24 -3.16 -13.57
CA ASN A 158 11.67 -3.02 -13.26
C ASN A 158 12.01 -2.03 -12.12
N LEU A 159 11.03 -1.58 -11.32
CA LEU A 159 11.31 -0.67 -10.21
C LEU A 159 12.24 -1.33 -9.17
N ASN A 160 12.03 -2.61 -8.88
CA ASN A 160 12.86 -3.38 -7.95
C ASN A 160 14.32 -3.44 -8.39
N ASN A 161 14.60 -3.68 -9.67
CA ASN A 161 15.96 -3.70 -10.20
C ASN A 161 16.66 -2.35 -10.05
N LYS A 162 15.95 -1.24 -10.23
CA LYS A 162 16.47 0.11 -10.02
C LYS A 162 16.74 0.38 -8.53
N ILE A 163 15.87 -0.07 -7.64
CA ILE A 163 16.05 0.03 -6.18
C ILE A 163 17.32 -0.74 -5.76
N VAL A 164 17.48 -1.98 -6.23
CA VAL A 164 18.67 -2.80 -5.95
C VAL A 164 19.93 -2.07 -6.43
N TRP A 165 19.93 -1.57 -7.66
CA TRP A 165 21.06 -0.83 -8.23
C TRP A 165 21.41 0.43 -7.40
N LEU A 166 20.40 1.23 -7.02
CA LEU A 166 20.61 2.43 -6.19
C LEU A 166 21.23 2.09 -4.83
N LYS A 167 20.77 1.00 -4.20
CA LYS A 167 21.34 0.51 -2.92
C LYS A 167 22.80 0.06 -3.08
N GLN A 168 23.10 -0.72 -4.13
CA GLN A 168 24.45 -1.19 -4.43
C GLN A 168 25.44 -0.03 -4.69
N ASN A 169 24.95 1.05 -5.31
CA ASN A 169 25.77 2.25 -5.58
C ASN A 169 25.75 3.28 -4.43
N ARG A 170 25.26 2.92 -3.24
CA ARG A 170 25.21 3.77 -2.03
C ARG A 170 24.42 5.07 -2.20
N LEU A 171 23.48 5.10 -3.13
CA LEU A 171 22.64 6.26 -3.45
C LEU A 171 21.33 6.32 -2.67
N TRP A 172 21.16 5.41 -1.69
CA TRP A 172 19.89 5.27 -0.98
C TRP A 172 19.55 6.51 -0.14
N GLY A 173 20.51 7.10 0.54
CA GLY A 173 20.33 8.35 1.28
C GLY A 173 19.92 9.52 0.39
N GLU A 174 20.63 9.70 -0.75
CA GLU A 174 20.28 10.74 -1.72
C GLU A 174 18.85 10.54 -2.28
N LEU A 175 18.43 9.28 -2.50
CA LEU A 175 17.06 8.98 -2.93
C LEU A 175 16.03 9.39 -1.87
N GLN A 176 16.31 9.11 -0.60
CA GLN A 176 15.43 9.50 0.50
C GLN A 176 15.26 11.01 0.56
N ASP A 177 16.35 11.77 0.53
CA ASP A 177 16.31 13.23 0.52
C ASP A 177 15.56 13.78 -0.71
N TYR A 178 15.80 13.20 -1.86
CA TYR A 178 15.13 13.61 -3.10
C TYR A 178 13.62 13.33 -3.07
N TYR A 179 13.21 12.16 -2.55
CA TYR A 179 11.81 11.79 -2.43
C TYR A 179 11.04 12.70 -1.47
N ILE A 180 11.61 12.99 -0.28
CA ILE A 180 10.95 13.84 0.71
C ILE A 180 10.81 15.28 0.19
N ASP A 181 11.84 15.80 -0.50
CA ASP A 181 11.81 17.10 -1.14
C ASP A 181 10.70 17.18 -2.21
N LYS A 182 10.61 16.19 -3.09
CA LYS A 182 9.51 16.10 -4.09
C LYS A 182 8.15 16.06 -3.44
N LYS A 183 7.98 15.29 -2.35
CA LYS A 183 6.70 15.25 -1.61
C LYS A 183 6.33 16.61 -1.06
N ASN A 184 7.27 17.32 -0.43
CA ASN A 184 7.04 18.62 0.18
C ASN A 184 6.71 19.70 -0.85
N ARG A 185 7.24 19.58 -2.07
CA ARG A 185 6.95 20.51 -3.18
C ARG A 185 5.72 20.14 -4.01
N ASN A 186 5.15 18.95 -3.78
CA ASN A 186 4.01 18.51 -4.58
C ASN A 186 2.75 19.30 -4.21
N ASN A 187 2.21 20.08 -5.15
CA ASN A 187 0.96 20.81 -5.01
C ASN A 187 -0.18 20.17 -5.82
N ASN A 188 0.06 19.02 -6.46
CA ASN A 188 -0.97 18.31 -7.22
C ASN A 188 -1.67 17.30 -6.30
N PRO A 189 -2.94 17.50 -5.92
CA PRO A 189 -3.67 16.60 -5.03
C PRO A 189 -3.92 15.21 -5.64
N ASP A 190 -3.91 15.11 -6.98
CA ASP A 190 -4.12 13.85 -7.70
C ASP A 190 -2.84 12.99 -7.79
N LYS A 191 -1.71 13.54 -7.35
CA LYS A 191 -0.42 12.84 -7.43
C LYS A 191 -0.12 12.12 -6.13
N HIS A 192 -0.43 10.84 -6.10
CA HIS A 192 -0.23 9.98 -4.93
C HIS A 192 1.24 9.72 -4.59
N SER A 193 1.53 9.50 -3.31
CA SER A 193 2.87 9.20 -2.77
C SER A 193 3.59 8.08 -3.52
N ARG A 194 2.87 7.02 -3.91
CA ARG A 194 3.41 5.90 -4.71
C ARG A 194 3.97 6.36 -6.07
N SER A 195 3.28 7.27 -6.73
CA SER A 195 3.72 7.84 -8.02
C SER A 195 4.96 8.70 -7.84
N ILE A 196 5.00 9.55 -6.78
CA ILE A 196 6.16 10.39 -6.47
C ILE A 196 7.39 9.52 -6.18
N LEU A 197 7.22 8.43 -5.42
CA LEU A 197 8.29 7.50 -5.11
C LEU A 197 8.83 6.80 -6.36
N ALA A 198 7.95 6.28 -7.21
CA ALA A 198 8.34 5.64 -8.46
C ALA A 198 9.09 6.61 -9.41
N GLU A 199 8.62 7.85 -9.52
CA GLU A 199 9.33 8.90 -10.26
C GLU A 199 10.71 9.18 -9.66
N SER A 200 10.79 9.36 -8.34
CA SER A 200 12.05 9.64 -7.67
C SER A 200 13.10 8.55 -7.94
N ILE A 201 12.68 7.29 -7.89
CA ILE A 201 13.55 6.14 -8.20
C ILE A 201 13.98 6.19 -9.68
N ASN A 202 13.03 6.41 -10.60
CA ASN A 202 13.33 6.45 -12.03
C ASN A 202 14.29 7.58 -12.40
N GLU A 203 14.03 8.79 -11.93
CA GLU A 203 14.84 9.98 -12.21
C GLU A 203 16.24 9.86 -11.63
N MET A 204 16.35 9.39 -10.36
CA MET A 204 17.65 9.18 -9.73
C MET A 204 18.47 8.13 -10.46
N TYR A 205 17.83 7.00 -10.83
CA TYR A 205 18.48 5.95 -11.60
C TYR A 205 19.00 6.45 -12.96
N GLN A 206 18.19 7.21 -13.70
CA GLN A 206 18.59 7.78 -14.99
C GLN A 206 19.73 8.79 -14.84
N LYS A 207 19.60 9.71 -13.88
CA LYS A 207 20.60 10.77 -13.64
C LYS A 207 21.97 10.23 -13.25
N LYS A 208 22.03 9.12 -12.52
CA LYS A 208 23.29 8.58 -11.98
C LYS A 208 23.91 7.47 -12.85
N ARG A 209 23.15 6.92 -13.80
CA ARG A 209 23.64 5.88 -14.72
C ARG A 209 24.10 6.45 -16.07
N GLY A 210 23.57 7.60 -16.50
CA GLY A 210 23.96 8.32 -17.72
C GLY A 210 25.09 9.22 -17.46
#